data_1dee716b05bc2fab2ca22315b86b84dc
#
_entry.id   1dee716b05bc2fab2ca22315b86b84dc
#
_cell.length_a   1.000
_cell.length_b   1.000
_cell.length_c   1.000
_cell.angle_alpha   90.00
_cell.angle_beta   90.00
_cell.angle_gamma   90.00
#
_symmetry.space_group_name_H-M   'P 1'
#
loop_
_entity.id
_entity.type
_entity.pdbx_description
1 polymer ?
#
loop_
_entity_poly.entity_id
_entity_poly.type
_entity_poly.pdbx_seq_one_letter_code
_entity_poly.pdbx_strand_id
1 'polypeptide(L)' 'MAGTKLNNVRRLREEQLLSKAELARRAGVSVLTIDRIERGETCRMDTKRKIIFALGLKISDRQKVFWDLLSPQSKGA' A
#
# COMPACT_ATOMS: atom_id res chain seq x y z
N MET A 1 -6.69 -5.94 17.20
CA MET A 1 -6.59 -5.77 16.82
C MET A 1 -6.09 -5.30 15.92
N ALA A 2 -6.28 -5.49 15.81
CA ALA A 2 -6.02 -4.87 14.87
C ALA A 2 -4.91 -3.97 14.77
N GLY A 3 -4.48 -3.47 15.68
CA GLY A 3 -3.49 -2.46 15.66
C GLY A 3 -2.16 -2.84 15.06
N THR A 4 -2.05 -4.02 14.54
CA THR A 4 -0.78 -4.45 13.99
C THR A 4 -0.61 -4.18 12.52
N LYS A 5 -1.55 -3.51 11.92
CA LYS A 5 -1.45 -3.21 10.50
C LYS A 5 -0.28 -2.29 10.22
N LEU A 6 0.47 -2.62 9.19
CA LEU A 6 1.59 -1.81 8.76
C LEU A 6 1.23 -0.84 7.66
N ASN A 7 -0.03 -0.85 7.24
CA ASN A 7 -0.44 0.01 6.14
C ASN A 7 -1.93 0.28 6.17
N ASN A 8 -2.35 1.18 5.32
CA ASN A 8 -3.73 1.62 5.22
C ASN A 8 -4.34 1.28 3.87
N VAL A 9 -3.77 0.30 3.19
CA VAL A 9 -4.17 -0.02 1.81
C VAL A 9 -5.64 -0.43 1.76
N ARG A 10 -6.05 -1.33 2.62
CA ARG A 10 -7.42 -1.82 2.60
C ARG A 10 -8.41 -0.70 2.82
N ARG A 11 -8.16 0.15 3.79
CA ARG A 11 -9.06 1.25 4.10
C ARG A 11 -9.20 2.21 2.92
N LEU A 12 -8.07 2.58 2.34
CA LEU A 12 -8.09 3.51 1.21
C LEU A 12 -8.77 2.89 0.00
N ARG A 13 -8.53 1.59 -0.21
CA ARG A 13 -9.17 0.86 -1.29
C ARG A 13 -10.69 0.87 -1.11
N GLU A 14 -11.13 0.55 0.09
CA GLU A 14 -12.56 0.48 0.38
C GLU A 14 -13.23 1.85 0.30
N GLU A 15 -12.53 2.89 0.71
CA GLU A 15 -13.06 4.24 0.59
C GLU A 15 -13.32 4.61 -0.85
N GLN A 16 -12.57 4.04 -1.77
CA GLN A 16 -12.74 4.30 -3.20
C GLN A 16 -13.64 3.26 -3.86
N LEU A 17 -14.20 2.35 -3.09
CA LEU A 17 -15.07 1.29 -3.59
C LEU A 17 -14.38 0.41 -4.62
N LEU A 18 -13.10 0.16 -4.42
CA LEU A 18 -12.34 -0.71 -5.29
C LEU A 18 -12.27 -2.12 -4.71
N SER A 19 -12.42 -3.12 -5.57
CA SER A 19 -12.15 -4.49 -5.17
C SER A 19 -10.66 -4.72 -5.14
N LYS A 20 -10.23 -5.80 -4.49
CA LYS A 20 -8.81 -6.17 -4.52
C LYS A 20 -8.33 -6.37 -5.95
N ALA A 21 -9.17 -6.99 -6.78
CA ALA A 21 -8.82 -7.23 -8.17
C ALA A 21 -8.63 -5.93 -8.95
N GLU A 22 -9.49 -4.96 -8.69
CA GLU A 22 -9.38 -3.67 -9.36
C GLU A 22 -8.11 -2.94 -8.95
N LEU A 23 -7.83 -2.94 -7.67
CA LEU A 23 -6.61 -2.28 -7.20
C LEU A 23 -5.39 -2.98 -7.77
N ALA A 24 -5.40 -4.31 -7.78
CA ALA A 24 -4.29 -5.09 -8.34
C ALA A 24 -4.07 -4.74 -9.80
N ARG A 25 -5.15 -4.65 -10.56
CA ARG A 25 -5.06 -4.31 -11.97
C ARG A 25 -4.48 -2.91 -12.17
N ARG A 26 -4.94 -1.95 -11.38
CA ARG A 26 -4.42 -0.58 -11.48
C ARG A 26 -2.96 -0.50 -11.10
N ALA A 27 -2.55 -1.29 -10.13
CA ALA A 27 -1.18 -1.27 -9.66
C ALA A 27 -0.25 -2.15 -10.50
N GLY A 28 -0.83 -3.00 -11.36
CA GLY A 28 -0.02 -3.90 -12.15
C GLY A 28 0.58 -5.03 -11.34
N VAL A 29 -0.11 -5.48 -10.30
CA VAL A 29 0.33 -6.58 -9.45
C VAL A 29 -0.78 -7.61 -9.34
N SER A 30 -0.47 -8.75 -8.74
CA SER A 30 -1.47 -9.80 -8.59
C SER A 30 -2.41 -9.50 -7.43
N VAL A 31 -3.59 -10.09 -7.46
CA VAL A 31 -4.55 -9.98 -6.36
C VAL A 31 -3.95 -10.53 -5.08
N LEU A 32 -3.19 -11.62 -5.21
CA LEU A 32 -2.53 -12.22 -4.05
C LEU A 32 -1.58 -11.24 -3.37
N THR A 33 -0.89 -10.44 -4.19
CA THR A 33 0.00 -9.41 -3.64
C THR A 33 -0.78 -8.40 -2.82
N ILE A 34 -1.93 -7.96 -3.33
CA ILE A 34 -2.77 -7.02 -2.59
C ILE A 34 -3.23 -7.66 -1.28
N ASP A 35 -3.68 -8.92 -1.36
CA ASP A 35 -4.17 -9.61 -0.17
C ASP A 35 -3.09 -9.71 0.91
N ARG A 36 -1.88 -10.06 0.51
CA ARG A 36 -0.77 -10.17 1.45
C ARG A 36 -0.44 -8.84 2.10
N ILE A 37 -0.43 -7.79 1.29
CA ILE A 37 -0.13 -6.46 1.80
C ILE A 37 -1.17 -6.02 2.81
N GLU A 38 -2.44 -6.30 2.53
CA GLU A 38 -3.51 -5.91 3.45
C GLU A 38 -3.46 -6.67 4.76
N ARG A 39 -2.80 -7.83 4.75
CA ARG A 39 -2.58 -8.60 5.98
C ARG A 39 -1.40 -8.07 6.79
N GLY A 40 -0.68 -7.10 6.26
CA GLY A 40 0.46 -6.53 6.93
C GLY A 40 1.80 -7.09 6.52
N GLU A 41 1.84 -7.93 5.49
CA GLU A 41 3.10 -8.46 5.01
C GLU A 41 3.86 -7.38 4.25
N THR A 42 5.17 -7.46 4.32
CA THR A 42 6.01 -6.47 3.65
C THR A 42 6.02 -6.71 2.15
N CYS A 43 6.39 -5.69 1.42
CA CYS A 43 6.55 -5.81 -0.02
C CYS A 43 7.69 -4.91 -0.46
N ARG A 44 8.08 -5.05 -1.71
CA ARG A 44 9.18 -4.27 -2.27
C ARG A 44 8.77 -2.80 -2.38
N MET A 45 9.77 -1.96 -2.35
CA MET A 45 9.55 -0.52 -2.50
C MET A 45 8.82 -0.20 -3.81
N ASP A 46 9.21 -0.90 -4.88
CA ASP A 46 8.57 -0.71 -6.17
C ASP A 46 7.08 -1.02 -6.12
N THR A 47 6.73 -2.08 -5.42
CA THR A 47 5.32 -2.46 -5.26
C THR A 47 4.57 -1.42 -4.46
N LYS A 48 5.18 -0.88 -3.41
CA LYS A 48 4.56 0.16 -2.62
C LYS A 48 4.26 1.39 -3.47
N ARG A 49 5.22 1.78 -4.31
CA ARG A 49 5.03 2.92 -5.18
C ARG A 49 3.88 2.70 -6.15
N LYS A 50 3.81 1.50 -6.73
CA LYS A 50 2.73 1.18 -7.66
C LYS A 50 1.37 1.26 -6.99
N ILE A 51 1.28 0.80 -5.76
CA ILE A 51 0.03 0.83 -5.02
C ILE A 51 -0.36 2.26 -4.67
N ILE A 52 0.59 3.08 -4.26
CA ILE A 52 0.32 4.47 -3.95
C ILE A 52 -0.30 5.17 -5.17
N PHE A 53 0.29 4.99 -6.33
CA PHE A 53 -0.25 5.60 -7.55
C PHE A 53 -1.60 5.01 -7.93
N ALA A 54 -1.77 3.71 -7.73
CA ALA A 54 -3.04 3.06 -8.05
C ALA A 54 -4.18 3.58 -7.20
N LEU A 55 -3.87 4.05 -6.00
CA LEU A 55 -4.85 4.66 -5.11
C LEU A 55 -5.09 6.14 -5.42
N GLY A 56 -4.44 6.64 -6.46
CA GLY A 56 -4.63 8.03 -6.87
C GLY A 56 -3.85 9.02 -6.03
N LEU A 57 -2.85 8.55 -5.31
CA LEU A 57 -2.07 9.39 -4.43
C LEU A 57 -0.70 9.69 -5.00
N LYS A 58 -0.01 10.61 -4.38
CA LYS A 58 1.34 11.00 -4.79
C LYS A 58 2.35 10.36 -3.88
N ILE A 59 3.60 10.33 -4.30
CA ILE A 59 4.67 9.82 -3.46
C ILE A 59 4.76 10.61 -2.15
N SER A 60 4.43 11.89 -2.19
CA SER A 60 4.43 12.71 -0.97
C SER A 60 3.38 12.23 0.03
N ASP A 61 2.42 11.43 -0.42
CA ASP A 61 1.37 10.88 0.44
C ASP A 61 1.69 9.48 0.91
N ARG A 62 2.89 8.99 0.66
CA ARG A 62 3.24 7.60 0.95
C ARG A 62 3.00 7.19 2.40
N GLN A 63 3.18 8.13 3.30
CA GLN A 63 3.01 7.85 4.73
C GLN A 63 1.55 7.58 5.08
N LYS A 64 0.64 8.08 4.26
CA LYS A 64 -0.78 7.82 4.47
C LYS A 64 -1.14 6.38 4.12
N VAL A 65 -0.33 5.76 3.30
CA VAL A 65 -0.57 4.41 2.81
C VAL A 65 0.25 3.37 3.57
N PHE A 66 1.52 3.63 3.76
CA PHE A 66 2.44 2.68 4.39
C PHE A 66 3.13 3.31 5.59
N TRP A 67 2.83 2.79 6.78
CA TRP A 67 3.41 3.31 8.01
C TRP A 67 4.92 3.16 8.06
N ASP A 68 5.42 2.09 7.46
CA ASP A 68 6.85 1.82 7.50
C ASP A 68 7.66 2.79 6.67
N LEU A 69 6.99 3.64 5.90
CA LEU A 69 7.67 4.68 5.15
C LEU A 69 7.76 6.00 5.92
N LEU A 70 7.31 5.99 7.15
CA LEU A 70 7.44 7.16 8.00
C LEU A 70 8.87 7.38 8.43
N SER A 71 9.62 6.31 8.57
CA SER A 71 11.00 6.38 8.99
C SER A 71 11.84 7.01 7.93
N PRO A 72 12.58 8.01 8.30
CA PRO A 72 13.43 8.63 7.30
C PRO A 72 14.62 7.80 6.95
N GLN A 73 14.86 6.95 7.32
CA GLN A 73 15.83 6.20 7.01
C GLN A 73 16.47 6.09 6.04
N SER A 74 16.16 6.31 6.24
CA SER A 74 16.73 6.30 5.63
C SER A 74 17.62 6.26 5.22
N LYS A 75 17.87 6.38 5.18
CA LYS A 75 18.52 6.32 4.80
C LYS A 75 19.18 6.08 4.39
N GLY A 76 19.31 5.92 4.17
CA GLY A 76 19.86 5.84 3.77
C GLY A 76 20.48 5.67 3.49
N ALA A 77 20.53 5.80 3.61
CA ALA A 77 21.01 5.90 3.25
C ALA A 77 21.24 5.97 2.92
#